data_cbbf46139ca56cc47efb45a462ebc121
#
_entry.id   cbbf46139ca56cc47efb45a462ebc121
#
_cell.length_a   1.000
_cell.length_b   1.000
_cell.length_c   1.000
_cell.angle_alpha   90.00
_cell.angle_beta   90.00
_cell.angle_gamma   90.00
#
_symmetry.space_group_name_H-M   'P 1'
#
loop_
_entity.id
_entity.type
_entity.pdbx_description
1 polymer ?
#
loop_
_entity_poly.entity_id
_entity_poly.type
_entity_poly.pdbx_seq_one_letter_code
_entity_poly.pdbx_strand_id
1 'polypeptide(L)'
;MTLFRRILVPLDGTPVDDAVLNHVIALAEAFHSEVILLRVAHFHTRDTMTHEVDDAQAVLDRVAPRLEGRGFAVRTVVGRGEPADDTVEQATKLDCDLIAMGTHGHGALKRVVFGSFAERVRHATDVPLLLVKANAGATAAGEVSPAVDA
;
A
#
# COMPACT_ATOMS: atom_id res chain seq x y z
N MET A 1 0.39 -19.70 -16.24
CA MET A 1 -0.39 -18.63 -15.67
C MET A 1 0.43 -17.87 -14.65
N THR A 2 0.47 -16.57 -14.77
CA THR A 2 1.25 -15.79 -13.85
C THR A 2 0.31 -15.17 -12.83
N LEU A 3 0.57 -15.40 -11.56
CA LEU A 3 -0.25 -14.89 -10.51
C LEU A 3 0.45 -13.70 -9.87
N PHE A 4 -0.29 -12.72 -9.49
CA PHE A 4 0.21 -11.51 -8.85
C PHE A 4 1.28 -10.81 -9.69
N ARG A 5 0.96 -10.61 -10.96
CA ARG A 5 1.88 -9.95 -11.85
C ARG A 5 2.12 -8.50 -11.48
N ARG A 6 1.09 -7.82 -11.03
CA ARG A 6 1.19 -6.42 -10.62
C ARG A 6 0.49 -6.22 -9.31
N ILE A 7 1.25 -5.80 -8.32
CA ILE A 7 0.73 -5.57 -6.98
C ILE A 7 0.66 -4.07 -6.75
N LEU A 8 -0.55 -3.58 -6.49
CA LEU A 8 -0.74 -2.16 -6.16
C LEU A 8 -0.69 -2.00 -4.65
N VAL A 9 0.13 -1.07 -4.18
CA VAL A 9 0.29 -0.82 -2.76
C VAL A 9 -0.03 0.63 -2.47
N PRO A 10 -1.26 0.93 -2.04
CA PRO A 10 -1.58 2.28 -1.60
C PRO A 10 -0.90 2.53 -0.26
N LEU A 11 -0.06 3.56 -0.22
CA LEU A 11 0.70 3.88 0.97
C LEU A 11 -0.06 4.88 1.83
N ASP A 12 0.02 4.67 3.14
CA ASP A 12 -0.64 5.51 4.10
C ASP A 12 0.28 6.63 4.59
N GLY A 13 1.55 6.49 4.38
CA GLY A 13 2.54 7.46 4.87
C GLY A 13 2.88 7.26 6.34
N THR A 14 2.40 6.19 6.96
CA THR A 14 2.63 5.89 8.36
C THR A 14 3.40 4.58 8.50
N PRO A 15 3.85 4.24 9.70
CA PRO A 15 4.56 2.98 9.91
C PRO A 15 3.78 1.72 9.54
N VAL A 16 2.48 1.82 9.36
CA VAL A 16 1.68 0.69 8.92
C VAL A 16 2.19 0.19 7.57
N ASP A 17 2.70 1.09 6.77
CA ASP A 17 3.22 0.74 5.44
C ASP A 17 4.34 -0.28 5.55
N ASP A 18 5.14 -0.24 6.60
CA ASP A 18 6.27 -1.16 6.74
C ASP A 18 5.80 -2.61 6.84
N ALA A 19 4.73 -2.85 7.57
CA ALA A 19 4.19 -4.20 7.69
C ALA A 19 3.68 -4.71 6.33
N VAL A 20 3.03 -3.84 5.59
CA VAL A 20 2.52 -4.19 4.27
C VAL A 20 3.68 -4.49 3.33
N LEU A 21 4.69 -3.61 3.33
CA LEU A 21 5.82 -3.75 2.42
C LEU A 21 6.62 -5.02 2.66
N ASN A 22 6.73 -5.45 3.91
CA ASN A 22 7.42 -6.70 4.19
C ASN A 22 6.76 -7.88 3.49
N HIS A 23 5.44 -7.91 3.48
CA HIS A 23 4.72 -8.97 2.79
C HIS A 23 4.82 -8.82 1.27
N VAL A 24 4.73 -7.57 0.79
CA VAL A 24 4.79 -7.31 -0.65
C VAL A 24 6.14 -7.70 -1.22
N ILE A 25 7.22 -7.37 -0.52
CA ILE A 25 8.56 -7.72 -0.97
C ILE A 25 8.68 -9.24 -1.12
N ALA A 26 8.21 -9.99 -0.12
CA ALA A 26 8.28 -11.44 -0.18
C ALA A 26 7.47 -12.00 -1.35
N LEU A 27 6.27 -11.45 -1.57
CA LEU A 27 5.46 -11.89 -2.69
C LEU A 27 6.10 -11.53 -4.04
N ALA A 28 6.60 -10.31 -4.16
CA ALA A 28 7.18 -9.86 -5.42
C ALA A 28 8.43 -10.66 -5.78
N GLU A 29 9.21 -11.03 -4.78
CA GLU A 29 10.37 -11.87 -5.03
C GLU A 29 9.94 -13.27 -5.48
N ALA A 30 8.92 -13.82 -4.86
CA ALA A 30 8.46 -15.16 -5.19
C ALA A 30 7.77 -15.25 -6.54
N PHE A 31 6.99 -14.23 -6.88
CA PHE A 31 6.19 -14.26 -8.10
C PHE A 31 6.73 -13.38 -9.23
N HIS A 32 7.85 -12.73 -9.01
CA HIS A 32 8.46 -11.81 -9.99
C HIS A 32 7.47 -10.71 -10.37
N SER A 33 6.82 -10.16 -9.38
CA SER A 33 5.78 -9.16 -9.59
C SER A 33 6.36 -7.79 -9.92
N GLU A 34 5.59 -6.95 -10.57
CA GLU A 34 5.88 -5.53 -10.60
C GLU A 34 5.13 -4.93 -9.41
N VAL A 35 5.78 -4.07 -8.65
CA VAL A 35 5.15 -3.43 -7.50
C VAL A 35 4.88 -1.97 -7.87
N ILE A 36 3.63 -1.54 -7.70
CA ILE A 36 3.24 -0.17 -7.99
C ILE A 36 2.88 0.48 -6.67
N LEU A 37 3.70 1.45 -6.26
CA LEU A 37 3.46 2.18 -5.03
C LEU A 37 2.58 3.38 -5.37
N LEU A 38 1.46 3.52 -4.69
CA LEU A 38 0.50 4.59 -4.93
C LEU A 38 0.36 5.43 -3.68
N ARG A 39 0.43 6.73 -3.84
CA ARG A 39 0.03 7.63 -2.76
C ARG A 39 -0.95 8.63 -3.37
N VAL A 40 -2.14 8.71 -2.80
CA VAL A 40 -3.18 9.58 -3.32
C VAL A 40 -3.09 10.94 -2.64
N ALA A 41 -2.98 11.99 -3.43
CA ALA A 41 -3.02 13.35 -2.93
C ALA A 41 -4.49 13.73 -2.76
N HIS A 42 -4.91 13.87 -1.50
CA HIS A 42 -6.29 14.18 -1.19
C HIS A 42 -6.33 15.65 -0.75
N PHE A 43 -6.96 16.47 -1.53
CA PHE A 43 -7.03 17.90 -1.22
C PHE A 43 -8.47 18.39 -1.32
N HIS A 44 -8.78 19.35 -0.47
CA HIS A 44 -10.13 19.92 -0.44
C HIS A 44 -10.24 21.22 -1.24
N THR A 45 -9.15 21.85 -1.52
CA THR A 45 -9.15 23.09 -2.29
C THR A 45 -7.98 23.14 -3.25
N ARG A 46 -8.07 23.98 -4.27
CA ARG A 46 -6.99 24.10 -5.25
C ARG A 46 -5.73 24.64 -4.59
N ASP A 47 -5.89 25.43 -3.55
CA ASP A 47 -4.73 26.07 -2.93
C ASP A 47 -3.86 25.04 -2.20
N THR A 48 -4.44 23.94 -1.75
CA THR A 48 -3.68 22.93 -1.03
C THR A 48 -3.16 21.85 -1.96
N MET A 49 -3.57 21.86 -3.21
CA MET A 49 -3.23 20.78 -4.14
C MET A 49 -1.74 20.57 -4.31
N THR A 50 -0.99 21.64 -4.46
CA THR A 50 0.45 21.53 -4.69
C THR A 50 1.14 20.89 -3.50
N HIS A 51 0.76 21.29 -2.30
CA HIS A 51 1.38 20.72 -1.10
C HIS A 51 1.03 19.25 -0.95
N GLU A 52 -0.20 18.89 -1.24
CA GLU A 52 -0.61 17.50 -1.12
C GLU A 52 0.10 16.59 -2.14
N VAL A 53 0.30 17.11 -3.35
CA VAL A 53 1.02 16.37 -4.38
C VAL A 53 2.49 16.25 -3.99
N ASP A 54 3.09 17.32 -3.49
CA ASP A 54 4.49 17.27 -3.08
C ASP A 54 4.69 16.31 -1.90
N ASP A 55 3.74 16.30 -0.96
CA ASP A 55 3.80 15.39 0.17
C ASP A 55 3.64 13.94 -0.29
N ALA A 56 2.76 13.70 -1.24
CA ALA A 56 2.57 12.37 -1.79
C ALA A 56 3.86 11.90 -2.48
N GLN A 57 4.47 12.78 -3.26
CA GLN A 57 5.70 12.45 -3.94
C GLN A 57 6.82 12.17 -2.94
N ALA A 58 6.87 12.94 -1.85
CA ALA A 58 7.89 12.74 -0.81
C ALA A 58 7.77 11.35 -0.16
N VAL A 59 6.54 10.90 0.07
CA VAL A 59 6.31 9.56 0.61
C VAL A 59 6.85 8.51 -0.37
N LEU A 60 6.53 8.65 -1.64
CA LEU A 60 6.96 7.71 -2.66
C LEU A 60 8.48 7.70 -2.80
N ASP A 61 9.09 8.88 -2.77
CA ASP A 61 10.55 9.01 -2.92
C ASP A 61 11.29 8.40 -1.72
N ARG A 62 10.64 8.36 -0.56
CA ARG A 62 11.24 7.76 0.62
C ARG A 62 11.11 6.24 0.60
N VAL A 63 10.02 5.73 0.05
CA VAL A 63 9.73 4.30 0.09
C VAL A 63 10.31 3.53 -1.08
N ALA A 64 10.22 4.07 -2.28
CA ALA A 64 10.63 3.34 -3.48
C ALA A 64 12.07 2.79 -3.42
N PRO A 65 13.05 3.56 -2.93
CA PRO A 65 14.42 3.04 -2.90
C PRO A 65 14.57 1.78 -2.03
N ARG A 66 13.67 1.58 -1.08
CA ARG A 66 13.74 0.41 -0.22
C ARG A 66 13.40 -0.88 -0.97
N LEU A 67 12.68 -0.74 -2.08
CA LEU A 67 12.29 -1.88 -2.88
C LEU A 67 13.16 -2.04 -4.13
N GLU A 68 13.72 -0.97 -4.63
CA GLU A 68 14.52 -1.01 -5.83
C GLU A 68 15.77 -1.85 -5.63
N GLY A 69 16.22 -2.48 -6.66
CA GLY A 69 17.44 -3.31 -6.59
C GLY A 69 17.21 -4.71 -6.07
N ARG A 70 15.99 -5.09 -5.80
CA ARG A 70 15.72 -6.43 -5.27
C ARG A 70 15.32 -7.45 -6.32
N GLY A 71 15.40 -7.06 -7.58
CA GLY A 71 15.14 -8.04 -8.65
C GLY A 71 13.73 -8.00 -9.22
N PHE A 72 12.89 -7.12 -8.76
CA PHE A 72 11.57 -6.92 -9.35
C PHE A 72 11.37 -5.44 -9.70
N ALA A 73 10.46 -5.19 -10.59
CA ALA A 73 10.21 -3.82 -11.05
C ALA A 73 9.38 -3.03 -10.05
N VAL A 74 9.70 -1.76 -9.88
CA VAL A 74 8.99 -0.87 -8.97
C VAL A 74 8.57 0.37 -9.74
N ARG A 75 7.32 0.77 -9.57
CA ARG A 75 6.79 1.97 -10.19
C ARG A 75 6.10 2.80 -9.12
N THR A 76 6.13 4.11 -9.26
CA THR A 76 5.44 5.01 -8.33
C THR A 76 4.39 5.80 -9.06
N VAL A 77 3.26 6.04 -8.40
CA VAL A 77 2.15 6.80 -8.97
C VAL A 77 1.60 7.73 -7.90
N VAL A 78 1.46 9.01 -8.25
CA VAL A 78 0.77 9.95 -7.40
C VAL A 78 -0.67 9.99 -7.90
N GLY A 79 -1.60 9.54 -7.09
CA GLY A 79 -3.02 9.60 -7.42
C GLY A 79 -3.64 10.90 -6.92
N ARG A 80 -4.88 11.14 -7.30
CA ARG A 80 -5.58 12.36 -6.90
C ARG A 80 -7.02 12.06 -6.62
N GLY A 81 -7.57 12.75 -5.65
CA GLY A 81 -8.98 12.66 -5.34
C GLY A 81 -9.25 11.90 -4.07
N GLU A 82 -10.33 11.18 -4.04
CA GLU A 82 -10.72 10.41 -2.86
C GLU A 82 -9.86 9.13 -2.82
N PRO A 83 -9.13 8.89 -1.74
CA PRO A 83 -8.15 7.81 -1.71
C PRO A 83 -8.66 6.41 -2.09
N ALA A 84 -9.78 6.00 -1.57
CA ALA A 84 -10.28 4.67 -1.90
C ALA A 84 -10.74 4.56 -3.35
N ASP A 85 -11.43 5.58 -3.83
CA ASP A 85 -11.94 5.58 -5.19
C ASP A 85 -10.78 5.58 -6.20
N ASP A 86 -9.76 6.40 -5.94
CA ASP A 86 -8.62 6.45 -6.84
C ASP A 86 -7.80 5.17 -6.80
N THR A 87 -7.70 4.55 -5.63
CA THR A 87 -6.99 3.27 -5.52
C THR A 87 -7.65 2.23 -6.42
N VAL A 88 -8.97 2.13 -6.38
CA VAL A 88 -9.71 1.17 -7.20
C VAL A 88 -9.54 1.51 -8.69
N GLU A 89 -9.61 2.79 -9.02
CA GLU A 89 -9.46 3.21 -10.40
C GLU A 89 -8.05 2.88 -10.92
N GLN A 90 -7.03 3.15 -10.14
CA GLN A 90 -5.65 2.86 -10.55
C GLN A 90 -5.42 1.35 -10.69
N ALA A 91 -6.02 0.55 -9.82
CA ALA A 91 -5.87 -0.89 -9.94
C ALA A 91 -6.41 -1.40 -11.27
N THR A 92 -7.54 -0.86 -11.70
CA THR A 92 -8.12 -1.23 -12.98
C THR A 92 -7.29 -0.68 -14.14
N LYS A 93 -6.91 0.60 -14.04
CA LYS A 93 -6.20 1.26 -15.12
C LYS A 93 -4.83 0.65 -15.35
N LEU A 94 -4.17 0.21 -14.30
CA LEU A 94 -2.84 -0.35 -14.39
C LEU A 94 -2.85 -1.89 -14.47
N ASP A 95 -4.03 -2.47 -14.56
CA ASP A 95 -4.20 -3.90 -14.70
C ASP A 95 -3.53 -4.67 -13.56
N CYS A 96 -3.78 -4.25 -12.34
CA CYS A 96 -3.22 -4.92 -11.18
C CYS A 96 -4.06 -6.13 -10.81
N ASP A 97 -3.43 -7.18 -10.34
CA ASP A 97 -4.12 -8.41 -9.94
C ASP A 97 -4.00 -8.69 -8.45
N LEU A 98 -3.47 -7.74 -7.69
CA LEU A 98 -3.49 -7.78 -6.24
C LEU A 98 -3.37 -6.35 -5.71
N ILE A 99 -4.16 -6.03 -4.68
CA ILE A 99 -3.99 -4.76 -3.95
C ILE A 99 -3.59 -5.16 -2.54
N ALA A 100 -2.46 -4.67 -2.05
CA ALA A 100 -1.98 -4.95 -0.71
C ALA A 100 -2.05 -3.69 0.12
N MET A 101 -2.74 -3.74 1.24
CA MET A 101 -2.90 -2.56 2.09
C MET A 101 -2.94 -2.97 3.55
N GLY A 102 -2.72 -2.03 4.43
CA GLY A 102 -2.81 -2.27 5.85
C GLY A 102 -4.19 -2.00 6.37
N THR A 103 -4.53 -2.66 7.46
CA THR A 103 -5.72 -2.31 8.21
C THR A 103 -5.25 -1.53 9.42
N HIS A 104 -6.14 -0.72 10.01
CA HIS A 104 -5.73 0.08 11.12
C HIS A 104 -5.44 -0.80 12.28
N GLY A 105 -4.22 -0.81 12.68
CA GLY A 105 -3.82 -1.57 13.82
C GLY A 105 -3.95 -0.82 15.09
N HIS A 106 -4.62 0.31 15.12
CA HIS A 106 -4.68 1.07 16.33
C HIS A 106 -5.53 0.28 17.30
N GLY A 107 -4.91 -0.09 18.31
CA GLY A 107 -5.52 -0.91 19.28
C GLY A 107 -6.75 -0.39 19.94
N ALA A 108 -7.09 0.80 19.67
CA ALA A 108 -8.24 1.38 20.28
C ALA A 108 -9.46 0.55 19.99
N LEU A 109 -9.51 -0.04 18.85
CA LEU A 109 -10.68 -0.77 18.53
C LEU A 109 -10.36 -2.20 18.43
N LYS A 110 -10.74 -2.94 19.40
CA LYS A 110 -10.50 -4.33 19.33
C LYS A 110 -11.42 -5.03 18.41
N ARG A 111 -12.36 -4.34 17.83
CA ARG A 111 -13.22 -4.99 16.95
C ARG A 111 -12.76 -4.87 15.63
N VAL A 112 -13.34 -5.48 14.87
CA VAL A 112 -13.12 -5.45 13.62
C VAL A 112 -12.86 -4.50 12.93
N VAL A 113 -11.91 -4.21 12.48
CA VAL A 113 -11.97 -3.21 11.88
C VAL A 113 -11.06 -3.00 10.83
N PHE A 114 -11.56 -2.88 9.70
CA PHE A 114 -10.74 -2.67 8.56
C PHE A 114 -10.56 -1.17 8.31
N GLY A 115 -11.17 -0.30 9.05
CA GLY A 115 -11.09 1.13 8.74
C GLY A 115 -11.92 1.47 7.51
N SER A 116 -12.27 2.72 7.33
CA SER A 116 -13.14 3.14 6.25
C SER A 116 -12.51 2.99 4.87
N PHE A 117 -11.23 3.24 4.77
CA PHE A 117 -10.51 3.10 3.51
C PHE A 117 -10.56 1.66 3.01
N ALA A 118 -10.18 0.72 3.85
CA ALA A 118 -10.15 -0.69 3.45
C ALA A 118 -11.56 -1.19 3.12
N GLU A 119 -12.56 -0.75 3.87
CA GLU A 119 -13.93 -1.14 3.59
C GLU A 119 -14.40 -0.62 2.25
N ARG A 120 -14.09 0.62 1.93
CA ARG A 120 -14.51 1.18 0.65
C ARG A 120 -13.82 0.49 -0.52
N VAL A 121 -12.53 0.21 -0.38
CA VAL A 121 -11.81 -0.49 -1.44
C VAL A 121 -12.40 -1.89 -1.61
N ARG A 122 -12.64 -2.58 -0.49
CA ARG A 122 -13.17 -3.93 -0.55
C ARG A 122 -14.51 -4.01 -1.27
N HIS A 123 -15.37 -3.04 -1.04
CA HIS A 123 -16.67 -3.07 -1.68
C HIS A 123 -16.63 -2.63 -3.14
N ALA A 124 -15.63 -1.89 -3.54
CA ALA A 124 -15.59 -1.30 -4.87
C ALA A 124 -14.74 -2.06 -5.89
N THR A 125 -13.98 -3.03 -5.49
CA THR A 125 -13.09 -3.72 -6.40
C THR A 125 -13.33 -5.22 -6.44
N ASP A 126 -13.05 -5.82 -7.61
CA ASP A 126 -13.07 -7.27 -7.74
C ASP A 126 -11.64 -7.81 -7.73
N VAL A 127 -10.66 -6.94 -7.61
CA VAL A 127 -9.27 -7.35 -7.55
C VAL A 127 -9.01 -8.00 -6.19
N PRO A 128 -8.30 -9.11 -6.12
CA PRO A 128 -7.94 -9.72 -4.84
C PRO A 128 -7.22 -8.74 -3.93
N LEU A 129 -7.52 -8.82 -2.64
CA LEU A 129 -6.92 -7.93 -1.65
C LEU A 129 -6.08 -8.72 -0.66
N LEU A 130 -4.94 -8.17 -0.31
CA LEU A 130 -4.15 -8.66 0.82
C LEU A 130 -4.27 -7.59 1.90
N LEU A 131 -4.90 -7.93 3.01
CA LEU A 131 -5.06 -7.00 4.12
C LEU A 131 -4.08 -7.39 5.23
N VAL A 132 -3.15 -6.51 5.52
CA VAL A 132 -2.13 -6.76 6.53
C VAL A 132 -2.47 -5.99 7.78
N LYS A 133 -2.60 -6.72 8.88
CA LYS A 133 -2.93 -6.10 10.14
C LYS A 133 -1.63 -5.66 10.82
N ALA A 134 -1.52 -4.39 11.09
CA ALA A 134 -0.36 -3.87 11.77
C ALA A 134 -0.72 -3.47 13.18
N ASN A 135 0.05 -3.92 14.14
CA ASN A 135 -0.18 -3.54 15.51
C ASN A 135 0.66 -2.32 15.82
N ALA A 136 0.21 -1.55 16.76
CA ALA A 136 0.96 -0.39 17.19
C ALA A 136 2.38 -0.79 17.57
N GLY A 137 2.54 -1.96 18.10
CA GLY A 137 3.85 -2.37 18.50
C GLY A 137 4.70 -2.88 17.37
N ALA A 138 4.07 -3.15 16.27
CA ALA A 138 4.78 -3.75 15.18
C ALA A 138 5.80 -2.84 14.60
N THR A 139 5.81 -1.68 15.10
CA THR A 139 6.72 -0.76 14.49
C THR A 139 8.09 -1.19 14.73
N ALA A 140 8.29 -1.86 15.69
CA ALA A 140 9.64 -2.19 15.97
C ALA A 140 10.04 -3.04 14.89
N ALA A 141 9.55 -2.68 14.03
CA ALA A 141 9.77 -3.23 12.95
C ALA A 141 10.87 -4.03 12.63
N GLY A 142 11.81 -3.62 12.66
CA GLY A 142 12.88 -4.32 12.17
C GLY A 142 12.87 -5.77 12.51
N GLU A 143 12.15 -6.05 13.47
CA GLU A 143 12.20 -7.35 13.92
C GLU A 143 11.36 -8.31 13.28
N VAL A 144 10.72 -7.91 12.34
CA VAL A 144 9.88 -8.77 11.64
C VAL A 144 10.58 -9.99 11.21
N SER A 145 11.80 -9.87 10.92
CA SER A 145 12.46 -10.98 10.34
C SER A 145 12.38 -12.24 11.18
N PRO A 146 12.50 -12.15 12.42
CA PRO A 146 12.51 -13.38 13.17
C PRO A 146 11.26 -14.18 12.99
N ALA A 147 10.23 -13.52 12.80
CA ALA A 147 8.99 -14.21 12.74
C ALA A 147 8.97 -15.19 11.62
N VAL A 148 9.74 -14.93 10.69
CA VAL A 148 9.70 -15.73 9.54
C VAL A 148 10.22 -17.09 9.82
N ASP A 149 10.99 -17.22 10.79
CA ASP A 149 11.61 -18.47 11.03
C ASP A 149 10.65 -19.48 11.51
N ALA A 150 9.59 -19.06 11.97
CA ALA A 150 8.66 -20.02 12.52
C ALA A 150 7.93 -20.80 11.44
#